data_8bf92bb077b9b17d6c33985c82dad47a
#
_entry.id   8bf92bb077b9b17d6c33985c82dad47a
#
_cell.length_a   1.000
_cell.length_b   1.000
_cell.length_c   1.000
_cell.angle_alpha   90.00
_cell.angle_beta   90.00
_cell.angle_gamma   90.00
#
_symmetry.space_group_name_H-M   'P 1'
#
loop_
_entity.id
_entity.type
_entity.pdbx_description
1 polymer ?
#
loop_
_entity_poly.entity_id
_entity_poly.type
_entity_poly.pdbx_seq_one_letter_code
_entity_poly.pdbx_strand_id
1 'polypeptide(L)'
;ADASKYEKNSQKKLYIRRIYEMIPSQMERQKKRIIAKEIQGKKGDRYSRYEEEFEYLITSGITHATHAISNPKYPLSESVTKNLLKLYLNDVGLLTGILYGNNVRPVLNDMRSINLGSVYENVVAQELASHGYKLFYYDNRSKGEVDFLIDDHNTISVLPVEVKSGKDYTKHSALDNFMKVPDYHVSSAMVLNDDREIKVVNNVTYAPVYNVMFLSAKEQDPEDLIF
;
A
#
# COMPACT_ATOMS: atom_id res chain seq x y z
N ALA A 1 -8.65 -12.29 16.21
CA ALA A 1 -9.19 -12.89 17.39
C ALA A 1 -8.28 -13.92 18.07
N ASP A 2 -7.30 -14.53 17.42
CA ASP A 2 -6.56 -15.66 18.00
C ASP A 2 -5.11 -15.37 18.45
N ALA A 3 -4.62 -14.16 18.29
CA ALA A 3 -3.31 -13.77 18.85
C ALA A 3 -3.20 -14.07 20.37
N SER A 4 -4.34 -14.11 21.08
CA SER A 4 -4.40 -14.45 22.48
C SER A 4 -4.07 -15.90 22.81
N LYS A 5 -4.15 -16.83 21.87
CA LYS A 5 -3.82 -18.24 22.09
C LYS A 5 -2.32 -18.53 21.95
N TYR A 6 -1.64 -17.82 21.05
CA TYR A 6 -0.26 -18.11 20.69
C TYR A 6 0.76 -17.23 21.43
N GLU A 7 0.39 -15.99 21.79
CA GLU A 7 1.27 -15.10 22.55
C GLU A 7 0.93 -15.14 24.05
N LYS A 8 1.88 -15.54 24.87
CA LYS A 8 1.71 -15.64 26.33
C LYS A 8 1.94 -14.32 27.07
N ASN A 9 2.70 -13.40 26.48
CA ASN A 9 2.99 -12.11 27.08
C ASN A 9 1.79 -11.13 26.93
N SER A 10 1.16 -10.78 28.02
CA SER A 10 -0.02 -9.91 28.03
C SER A 10 0.26 -8.50 27.45
N GLN A 11 1.49 -8.01 27.63
CA GLN A 11 1.88 -6.69 27.11
C GLN A 11 2.05 -6.72 25.58
N LYS A 12 2.67 -7.77 25.02
CA LYS A 12 2.77 -7.96 23.56
C LYS A 12 1.39 -8.08 22.91
N LYS A 13 0.48 -8.87 23.51
CA LYS A 13 -0.91 -8.95 23.03
C LYS A 13 -1.58 -7.58 22.94
N LEU A 14 -1.38 -6.74 23.97
CA LEU A 14 -1.95 -5.39 23.99
C LEU A 14 -1.38 -4.53 22.86
N TYR A 15 -0.08 -4.62 22.57
CA TYR A 15 0.54 -3.85 21.49
C TYR A 15 0.12 -4.34 20.11
N ILE A 16 0.10 -5.65 19.86
CA ILE A 16 -0.43 -6.24 18.62
C ILE A 16 -1.84 -5.72 18.36
N ARG A 17 -2.73 -5.80 19.37
CA ARG A 17 -4.10 -5.30 19.27
C ARG A 17 -4.16 -3.81 18.96
N ARG A 18 -3.38 -2.99 19.65
CA ARG A 18 -3.35 -1.54 19.42
C ARG A 18 -2.85 -1.18 18.03
N ILE A 19 -1.79 -1.83 17.55
CA ILE A 19 -1.29 -1.62 16.19
C ILE A 19 -2.37 -1.96 15.19
N TYR A 20 -3.02 -3.13 15.31
CA TYR A 20 -4.11 -3.54 14.44
C TYR A 20 -5.27 -2.54 14.42
N GLU A 21 -5.73 -2.11 15.61
CA GLU A 21 -6.84 -1.16 15.77
C GLU A 21 -6.50 0.24 15.21
N MET A 22 -5.21 0.59 15.12
CA MET A 22 -4.75 1.86 14.54
C MET A 22 -4.74 1.86 13.01
N ILE A 23 -4.64 0.70 12.34
CA ILE A 23 -4.47 0.63 10.88
C ILE A 23 -5.55 1.42 10.14
N PRO A 24 -6.87 1.23 10.36
CA PRO A 24 -7.90 1.97 9.64
C PRO A 24 -7.77 3.49 9.80
N SER A 25 -7.52 3.96 11.02
CA SER A 25 -7.38 5.39 11.28
C SER A 25 -6.10 5.99 10.67
N GLN A 26 -5.03 5.21 10.55
CA GLN A 26 -3.81 5.62 9.88
C GLN A 26 -4.03 5.74 8.36
N MET A 27 -4.80 4.83 7.79
CA MET A 27 -5.15 4.83 6.37
C MET A 27 -5.96 6.06 5.93
N GLU A 28 -6.73 6.67 6.84
CA GLU A 28 -7.51 7.89 6.59
C GLU A 28 -6.69 9.18 6.68
N ARG A 29 -5.43 9.12 7.12
CA ARG A 29 -4.56 10.29 7.25
C ARG A 29 -3.88 10.64 5.94
N GLN A 30 -3.46 11.89 5.81
CA GLN A 30 -2.65 12.35 4.68
C GLN A 30 -1.33 11.56 4.55
N LYS A 31 -0.68 11.22 5.67
CA LYS A 31 0.47 10.31 5.72
C LYS A 31 0.04 9.01 6.39
N LYS A 32 -0.15 7.98 5.59
CA LYS A 32 -0.75 6.69 6.00
C LYS A 32 0.25 5.74 6.70
N ARG A 33 1.35 6.25 7.23
CA ARG A 33 2.36 5.45 7.91
C ARG A 33 2.05 5.25 9.38
N ILE A 34 2.48 4.12 9.92
CA ILE A 34 2.38 3.84 11.37
C ILE A 34 3.31 4.76 12.14
N ILE A 35 2.79 5.37 13.19
CA ILE A 35 3.52 6.28 14.08
C ILE A 35 3.72 5.57 15.42
N ALA A 36 4.94 5.05 15.68
CA ALA A 36 5.24 4.25 16.85
C ALA A 36 4.88 4.92 18.18
N LYS A 37 5.06 6.24 18.30
CA LYS A 37 4.70 7.01 19.52
C LYS A 37 3.22 6.94 19.88
N GLU A 38 2.35 6.62 18.94
CA GLU A 38 0.89 6.53 19.17
C GLU A 38 0.48 5.17 19.75
N ILE A 39 1.31 4.14 19.63
CA ILE A 39 1.02 2.80 20.17
C ILE A 39 0.86 2.82 21.67
N GLN A 40 1.69 3.59 22.39
CA GLN A 40 1.61 3.77 23.83
C GLN A 40 1.32 5.21 24.29
N GLY A 41 1.29 6.17 23.37
CA GLY A 41 1.17 7.59 23.70
C GLY A 41 2.44 8.20 24.33
N LYS A 42 3.60 7.54 24.21
CA LYS A 42 4.86 8.00 24.79
C LYS A 42 5.72 8.76 23.79
N LYS A 43 6.21 9.93 24.18
CA LYS A 43 7.22 10.67 23.39
C LYS A 43 8.50 9.84 23.31
N GLY A 44 9.06 9.72 22.09
CA GLY A 44 10.34 9.04 21.87
C GLY A 44 10.25 7.55 21.55
N ASP A 45 9.06 6.96 21.57
CA ASP A 45 8.89 5.58 21.10
C ASP A 45 9.31 5.45 19.63
N ARG A 46 10.11 4.42 19.34
CA ARG A 46 10.65 4.12 18.02
C ARG A 46 10.07 2.81 17.50
N TYR A 47 10.07 2.65 16.19
CA TYR A 47 9.64 1.42 15.51
C TYR A 47 10.33 0.17 16.09
N SER A 48 11.63 0.22 16.33
CA SER A 48 12.43 -0.89 16.87
C SER A 48 11.93 -1.46 18.20
N ARG A 49 11.12 -0.70 18.95
CA ARG A 49 10.53 -1.18 20.20
C ARG A 49 9.38 -2.17 19.98
N TYR A 50 8.73 -2.11 18.83
CA TYR A 50 7.55 -2.89 18.49
C TYR A 50 7.79 -3.80 17.27
N GLU A 51 9.06 -4.09 16.98
CA GLU A 51 9.46 -4.85 15.79
C GLU A 51 8.85 -6.26 15.81
N GLU A 52 8.82 -6.91 16.97
CA GLU A 52 8.24 -8.25 17.12
C GLU A 52 6.71 -8.24 16.92
N GLU A 53 6.02 -7.19 17.36
CA GLU A 53 4.58 -7.06 17.19
C GLU A 53 4.21 -6.76 15.73
N PHE A 54 5.00 -5.94 15.05
CA PHE A 54 4.84 -5.72 13.61
C PHE A 54 5.09 -7.02 12.83
N GLU A 55 6.21 -7.69 13.13
CA GLU A 55 6.56 -8.96 12.48
C GLU A 55 5.47 -10.02 12.69
N TYR A 56 4.88 -10.09 13.89
CA TYR A 56 3.75 -10.97 14.16
C TYR A 56 2.55 -10.68 13.25
N LEU A 57 2.15 -9.41 13.08
CA LEU A 57 1.03 -9.04 12.23
C LEU A 57 1.28 -9.35 10.75
N ILE A 58 2.52 -9.18 10.30
CA ILE A 58 2.94 -9.43 8.92
C ILE A 58 3.02 -10.94 8.66
N THR A 59 3.76 -11.69 9.48
CA THR A 59 4.00 -13.13 9.27
C THR A 59 2.76 -13.98 9.50
N SER A 60 1.82 -13.51 10.36
CA SER A 60 0.51 -14.17 10.52
C SER A 60 -0.44 -13.94 9.33
N GLY A 61 -0.04 -13.16 8.32
CA GLY A 61 -0.88 -12.87 7.16
C GLY A 61 -2.07 -11.95 7.44
N ILE A 62 -2.07 -11.25 8.58
CA ILE A 62 -3.15 -10.30 8.92
C ILE A 62 -2.97 -8.99 8.18
N THR A 63 -1.70 -8.61 7.92
CA THR A 63 -1.36 -7.35 7.27
C THR A 63 -0.29 -7.52 6.20
N HIS A 64 -0.30 -6.61 5.22
CA HIS A 64 0.78 -6.41 4.26
C HIS A 64 1.61 -5.19 4.66
N ALA A 65 2.92 -5.39 4.80
CA ALA A 65 3.87 -4.31 5.06
C ALA A 65 4.31 -3.65 3.77
N THR A 66 4.28 -2.31 3.76
CA THR A 66 4.77 -1.50 2.64
C THR A 66 5.85 -0.56 3.15
N HIS A 67 7.09 -0.77 2.70
CA HIS A 67 8.27 -0.07 3.21
C HIS A 67 8.58 1.18 2.41
N ALA A 68 9.01 2.25 3.11
CA ALA A 68 9.38 3.49 2.46
C ALA A 68 10.70 3.41 1.71
N ILE A 69 10.74 4.05 0.56
CA ILE A 69 11.95 4.30 -0.23
C ILE A 69 12.00 5.77 -0.58
N SER A 70 13.12 6.43 -0.30
CA SER A 70 13.33 7.85 -0.62
C SER A 70 14.17 8.06 -1.89
N ASN A 71 14.97 7.07 -2.27
CA ASN A 71 15.83 7.08 -3.45
C ASN A 71 15.81 5.70 -4.12
N PRO A 72 14.76 5.41 -4.92
CA PRO A 72 14.54 4.07 -5.48
C PRO A 72 15.60 3.72 -6.53
N LYS A 73 16.06 2.47 -6.44
CA LYS A 73 16.88 1.80 -7.44
C LYS A 73 16.37 0.39 -7.61
N TYR A 74 16.46 -0.13 -8.81
CA TYR A 74 16.19 -1.54 -9.06
C TYR A 74 17.37 -2.40 -8.60
N PRO A 75 17.18 -3.51 -7.87
CA PRO A 75 15.91 -3.92 -7.25
C PRO A 75 15.59 -3.07 -6.01
N LEU A 76 14.29 -2.79 -5.81
CA LEU A 76 13.80 -1.90 -4.74
C LEU A 76 14.19 -2.34 -3.33
N SER A 77 14.38 -3.65 -3.11
CA SER A 77 14.77 -4.22 -1.82
C SER A 77 16.08 -3.65 -1.27
N GLU A 78 16.99 -3.17 -2.13
CA GLU A 78 18.26 -2.56 -1.73
C GLU A 78 18.11 -1.12 -1.26
N SER A 79 16.98 -0.48 -1.53
CA SER A 79 16.74 0.95 -1.30
C SER A 79 15.85 1.24 -0.07
N VAL A 80 15.51 0.23 0.72
CA VAL A 80 14.55 0.33 1.83
C VAL A 80 15.04 1.22 2.96
N THR A 81 14.19 2.18 3.36
CA THR A 81 14.39 3.00 4.55
C THR A 81 13.70 2.34 5.76
N LYS A 82 14.49 1.72 6.65
CA LYS A 82 14.02 0.78 7.70
C LYS A 82 12.97 1.31 8.71
N ASN A 83 12.70 2.59 8.78
CA ASN A 83 11.92 3.17 9.89
C ASN A 83 10.55 3.74 9.51
N LEU A 84 10.14 3.61 8.25
CA LEU A 84 8.86 4.12 7.77
C LEU A 84 8.06 2.98 7.15
N LEU A 85 6.93 2.66 7.76
CA LEU A 85 6.09 1.53 7.41
C LEU A 85 4.63 1.96 7.28
N LYS A 86 3.99 1.56 6.18
CA LYS A 86 2.54 1.47 6.07
C LYS A 86 2.11 0.02 6.29
N LEU A 87 0.96 -0.17 6.92
CA LEU A 87 0.31 -1.48 7.02
C LEU A 87 -1.04 -1.41 6.33
N TYR A 88 -1.28 -2.33 5.43
CA TYR A 88 -2.58 -2.59 4.82
C TYR A 88 -3.17 -3.87 5.40
N LEU A 89 -4.49 -3.96 5.54
CA LEU A 89 -5.12 -5.21 5.96
C LEU A 89 -5.12 -6.21 4.80
N ASN A 90 -4.90 -7.48 5.11
CA ASN A 90 -4.90 -8.54 4.10
C ASN A 90 -6.27 -8.75 3.43
N ASP A 91 -7.33 -8.24 4.04
CA ASP A 91 -8.69 -8.31 3.52
C ASP A 91 -9.35 -6.93 3.61
N VAL A 92 -9.68 -6.36 2.45
CA VAL A 92 -10.38 -5.07 2.34
C VAL A 92 -11.76 -5.09 3.01
N GLY A 93 -12.38 -6.26 3.12
CA GLY A 93 -13.63 -6.44 3.86
C GLY A 93 -13.46 -6.17 5.36
N LEU A 94 -12.30 -6.51 5.94
CA LEU A 94 -11.98 -6.14 7.32
C LEU A 94 -11.86 -4.63 7.47
N LEU A 95 -11.18 -3.94 6.54
CA LEU A 95 -11.06 -2.50 6.56
C LEU A 95 -12.42 -1.81 6.46
N THR A 96 -13.22 -2.19 5.47
CA THR A 96 -14.55 -1.60 5.25
C THR A 96 -15.52 -1.91 6.40
N GLY A 97 -15.44 -3.11 6.97
CA GLY A 97 -16.21 -3.50 8.16
C GLY A 97 -15.89 -2.63 9.38
N ILE A 98 -14.62 -2.27 9.58
CA ILE A 98 -14.21 -1.39 10.68
C ILE A 98 -14.61 0.07 10.39
N LEU A 99 -14.37 0.57 9.18
CA LEU A 99 -14.63 1.97 8.82
C LEU A 99 -16.11 2.30 8.71
N TYR A 100 -16.90 1.39 8.12
CA TYR A 100 -18.28 1.68 7.73
C TYR A 100 -19.31 0.81 8.45
N GLY A 101 -18.88 -0.24 9.17
CA GLY A 101 -19.77 -1.13 9.89
C GLY A 101 -20.82 -1.77 8.97
N ASN A 102 -22.09 -1.63 9.32
CA ASN A 102 -23.21 -2.18 8.54
C ASN A 102 -23.68 -1.27 7.38
N ASN A 103 -22.99 -0.16 7.11
CA ASN A 103 -23.35 0.79 6.05
C ASN A 103 -22.90 0.32 4.65
N VAL A 104 -23.17 -0.93 4.31
CA VAL A 104 -22.78 -1.53 3.02
C VAL A 104 -23.40 -0.81 1.82
N ARG A 105 -24.68 -0.40 1.91
CA ARG A 105 -25.38 0.27 0.81
C ARG A 105 -24.75 1.60 0.38
N PRO A 106 -24.39 2.52 1.31
CA PRO A 106 -23.67 3.74 0.93
C PRO A 106 -22.33 3.46 0.23
N VAL A 107 -21.58 2.43 0.65
CA VAL A 107 -20.31 2.05 0.02
C VAL A 107 -20.55 1.51 -1.40
N LEU A 108 -21.52 0.60 -1.57
CA LEU A 108 -21.86 0.01 -2.88
C LEU A 108 -22.45 1.03 -3.87
N ASN A 109 -23.12 2.06 -3.36
CA ASN A 109 -23.71 3.11 -4.19
C ASN A 109 -22.76 4.25 -4.52
N ASP A 110 -21.48 4.12 -4.17
CA ASP A 110 -20.44 5.14 -4.42
C ASP A 110 -20.88 6.56 -3.98
N MET A 111 -21.44 6.64 -2.77
CA MET A 111 -21.90 7.92 -2.25
C MET A 111 -20.71 8.87 -2.07
N ARG A 112 -20.78 10.04 -2.71
CA ARG A 112 -19.73 11.08 -2.72
C ARG A 112 -19.24 11.53 -1.34
N SER A 113 -19.99 11.23 -0.28
CA SER A 113 -19.65 11.55 1.10
C SER A 113 -18.66 10.54 1.72
N ILE A 114 -18.39 9.40 1.06
CA ILE A 114 -17.50 8.36 1.56
C ILE A 114 -16.13 8.52 0.89
N ASN A 115 -15.09 8.67 1.71
CA ASN A 115 -13.72 8.64 1.22
C ASN A 115 -13.29 7.18 0.98
N LEU A 116 -13.27 6.75 -0.28
CA LEU A 116 -12.84 5.41 -0.67
C LEU A 116 -11.33 5.31 -0.96
N GLY A 117 -10.56 6.38 -0.77
CA GLY A 117 -9.12 6.39 -1.07
C GLY A 117 -8.35 5.29 -0.35
N SER A 118 -8.59 5.15 0.96
CA SER A 118 -7.97 4.10 1.78
C SER A 118 -8.39 2.69 1.36
N VAL A 119 -9.65 2.53 0.95
CA VAL A 119 -10.19 1.24 0.47
C VAL A 119 -9.53 0.84 -0.85
N TYR A 120 -9.41 1.77 -1.81
CA TYR A 120 -8.75 1.53 -3.09
C TYR A 120 -7.28 1.17 -2.91
N GLU A 121 -6.54 1.91 -2.07
CA GLU A 121 -5.16 1.56 -1.77
C GLU A 121 -5.03 0.20 -1.10
N ASN A 122 -5.94 -0.15 -0.19
CA ASN A 122 -5.91 -1.46 0.47
C ASN A 122 -6.18 -2.60 -0.53
N VAL A 123 -7.12 -2.42 -1.46
CA VAL A 123 -7.36 -3.40 -2.55
C VAL A 123 -6.10 -3.58 -3.39
N VAL A 124 -5.47 -2.48 -3.80
CA VAL A 124 -4.24 -2.54 -4.60
C VAL A 124 -3.11 -3.22 -3.85
N ALA A 125 -2.92 -2.91 -2.55
CA ALA A 125 -1.91 -3.57 -1.73
C ALA A 125 -2.16 -5.09 -1.62
N GLN A 126 -3.41 -5.49 -1.38
CA GLN A 126 -3.84 -6.89 -1.29
C GLN A 126 -3.57 -7.63 -2.60
N GLU A 127 -3.99 -7.08 -3.74
CA GLU A 127 -3.79 -7.70 -5.06
C GLU A 127 -2.30 -7.81 -5.41
N LEU A 128 -1.52 -6.74 -5.28
CA LEU A 128 -0.08 -6.78 -5.55
C LEU A 128 0.62 -7.82 -4.68
N ALA A 129 0.29 -7.89 -3.38
CA ALA A 129 0.86 -8.89 -2.47
C ALA A 129 0.46 -10.32 -2.86
N SER A 130 -0.80 -10.55 -3.27
CA SER A 130 -1.29 -11.86 -3.72
C SER A 130 -0.59 -12.34 -5.00
N HIS A 131 -0.17 -11.41 -5.85
CA HIS A 131 0.60 -11.66 -7.08
C HIS A 131 2.11 -11.77 -6.86
N GLY A 132 2.56 -11.77 -5.59
CA GLY A 132 3.95 -12.01 -5.22
C GLY A 132 4.85 -10.78 -5.18
N TYR A 133 4.30 -9.58 -5.34
CA TYR A 133 5.08 -8.37 -5.18
C TYR A 133 5.46 -8.09 -3.73
N LYS A 134 6.71 -7.70 -3.51
CA LYS A 134 7.11 -6.99 -2.29
C LYS A 134 6.64 -5.54 -2.41
N LEU A 135 5.95 -5.04 -1.38
CA LEU A 135 5.35 -3.73 -1.44
C LEU A 135 6.30 -2.65 -0.93
N PHE A 136 6.47 -1.61 -1.71
CA PHE A 136 7.22 -0.42 -1.38
C PHE A 136 6.41 0.82 -1.73
N TYR A 137 6.71 1.96 -1.10
CA TYR A 137 6.13 3.26 -1.45
C TYR A 137 7.22 4.34 -1.48
N TYR A 138 6.99 5.38 -2.27
CA TYR A 138 7.91 6.50 -2.31
C TYR A 138 7.56 7.51 -1.23
N ASP A 139 8.53 7.92 -0.39
CA ASP A 139 8.37 9.03 0.55
C ASP A 139 9.61 9.92 0.48
N ASN A 140 9.46 11.08 -0.14
CA ASN A 140 10.51 12.07 -0.24
C ASN A 140 9.99 13.43 0.23
N ARG A 141 10.71 14.06 1.15
CA ARG A 141 10.28 15.29 1.81
C ARG A 141 10.00 16.44 0.84
N SER A 142 10.73 16.53 -0.25
CA SER A 142 10.63 17.63 -1.22
C SER A 142 9.79 17.29 -2.45
N LYS A 143 9.64 16.01 -2.79
CA LYS A 143 9.00 15.57 -4.04
C LYS A 143 7.63 14.93 -3.81
N GLY A 144 7.30 14.59 -2.57
CA GLY A 144 6.01 14.01 -2.21
C GLY A 144 6.04 12.50 -2.00
N GLU A 145 4.88 11.89 -2.06
CA GLU A 145 4.64 10.46 -1.82
C GLU A 145 3.95 9.84 -3.04
N VAL A 146 4.40 8.64 -3.47
CA VAL A 146 3.73 7.79 -4.46
C VAL A 146 3.30 6.52 -3.75
N ASP A 147 2.07 6.08 -3.98
CA ASP A 147 1.41 5.05 -3.17
C ASP A 147 2.13 3.72 -3.19
N PHE A 148 2.56 3.24 -4.37
CA PHE A 148 3.33 2.01 -4.50
C PHE A 148 4.49 2.15 -5.49
N LEU A 149 5.56 1.40 -5.20
CA LEU A 149 6.64 1.13 -6.13
C LEU A 149 6.76 -0.38 -6.25
N ILE A 150 6.85 -0.89 -7.47
CA ILE A 150 7.08 -2.31 -7.74
C ILE A 150 8.25 -2.49 -8.69
N ASP A 151 8.95 -3.62 -8.56
CA ASP A 151 9.98 -4.02 -9.51
C ASP A 151 9.32 -4.51 -10.81
N ASP A 152 9.64 -3.87 -11.93
CA ASP A 152 9.31 -4.37 -13.25
C ASP A 152 10.49 -5.20 -13.78
N HIS A 153 10.36 -6.51 -13.68
CA HIS A 153 11.39 -7.45 -14.08
C HIS A 153 11.61 -7.50 -15.60
N ASN A 154 10.60 -7.14 -16.40
CA ASN A 154 10.70 -7.14 -17.85
C ASN A 154 11.59 -6.00 -18.35
N THR A 155 11.50 -4.85 -17.74
CA THR A 155 12.27 -3.65 -18.13
C THR A 155 13.47 -3.38 -17.21
N ILE A 156 13.67 -4.20 -16.16
CA ILE A 156 14.71 -4.01 -15.13
C ILE A 156 14.63 -2.57 -14.57
N SER A 157 13.43 -2.13 -14.27
CA SER A 157 13.15 -0.76 -13.82
C SER A 157 12.15 -0.74 -12.67
N VAL A 158 11.90 0.45 -12.14
CA VAL A 158 10.87 0.68 -11.11
C VAL A 158 9.60 1.18 -11.79
N LEU A 159 8.48 0.53 -11.52
CA LEU A 159 7.15 1.00 -11.91
C LEU A 159 6.47 1.68 -10.73
N PRO A 160 6.32 3.01 -10.74
CA PRO A 160 5.50 3.72 -9.75
C PRO A 160 4.02 3.55 -10.07
N VAL A 161 3.23 3.28 -9.03
CA VAL A 161 1.78 3.11 -9.11
C VAL A 161 1.12 4.08 -8.13
N GLU A 162 0.27 4.94 -8.65
CA GLU A 162 -0.56 5.88 -7.89
C GLU A 162 -1.99 5.40 -7.89
N VAL A 163 -2.71 5.58 -6.77
CA VAL A 163 -4.10 5.13 -6.61
C VAL A 163 -5.02 6.33 -6.37
N LYS A 164 -6.06 6.46 -7.17
CA LYS A 164 -7.02 7.57 -7.11
C LYS A 164 -8.45 7.05 -7.10
N SER A 165 -9.21 7.38 -6.07
CA SER A 165 -10.63 7.02 -5.93
C SER A 165 -11.59 8.11 -6.39
N GLY A 166 -11.11 9.18 -7.02
CA GLY A 166 -11.94 10.32 -7.41
C GLY A 166 -11.71 10.77 -8.85
N LYS A 167 -12.57 11.69 -9.32
CA LYS A 167 -12.57 12.18 -10.70
C LYS A 167 -11.30 12.95 -11.11
N ASP A 168 -10.56 13.51 -10.14
CA ASP A 168 -9.33 14.26 -10.38
C ASP A 168 -8.08 13.37 -10.49
N TYR A 169 -8.23 12.15 -11.01
CA TYR A 169 -7.15 11.16 -11.08
C TYR A 169 -5.96 11.58 -11.95
N THR A 170 -6.15 12.56 -12.85
CA THR A 170 -5.07 13.12 -13.66
C THR A 170 -4.16 14.10 -12.91
N LYS A 171 -4.51 14.46 -11.67
CA LYS A 171 -3.69 15.34 -10.81
C LYS A 171 -2.83 14.49 -9.87
N HIS A 172 -1.57 14.30 -10.21
CA HIS A 172 -0.62 13.46 -9.47
C HIS A 172 0.79 14.08 -9.42
N SER A 173 0.89 15.28 -8.85
CA SER A 173 2.13 16.05 -8.84
C SER A 173 3.34 15.31 -8.24
N ALA A 174 3.14 14.44 -7.27
CA ALA A 174 4.20 13.64 -6.68
C ALA A 174 4.74 12.60 -7.68
N LEU A 175 3.85 11.92 -8.42
CA LEU A 175 4.20 11.00 -9.49
C LEU A 175 4.95 11.74 -10.62
N ASP A 176 4.47 12.91 -11.03
CA ASP A 176 5.12 13.74 -12.05
C ASP A 176 6.53 14.16 -11.62
N ASN A 177 6.71 14.51 -10.35
CA ASN A 177 8.02 14.87 -9.81
C ASN A 177 8.94 13.66 -9.72
N PHE A 178 8.38 12.49 -9.40
CA PHE A 178 9.11 11.22 -9.36
C PHE A 178 9.66 10.88 -10.74
N MET A 179 8.83 10.89 -11.76
CA MET A 179 9.20 10.54 -13.14
C MET A 179 10.26 11.49 -13.75
N LYS A 180 10.33 12.73 -13.27
CA LYS A 180 11.32 13.72 -13.72
C LYS A 180 12.73 13.52 -13.16
N VAL A 181 12.94 12.55 -12.25
CA VAL A 181 14.26 12.29 -11.65
C VAL A 181 15.05 11.34 -12.56
N PRO A 182 16.11 11.81 -13.25
CA PRO A 182 16.82 10.97 -14.21
C PRO A 182 17.43 9.71 -13.58
N ASP A 183 17.92 9.83 -12.35
CA ASP A 183 18.59 8.74 -11.64
C ASP A 183 17.66 7.58 -11.26
N TYR A 184 16.34 7.75 -11.33
CA TYR A 184 15.37 6.70 -11.03
C TYR A 184 15.09 5.78 -12.23
N HIS A 185 15.51 6.18 -13.43
CA HIS A 185 15.36 5.41 -14.67
C HIS A 185 13.94 4.88 -14.91
N VAL A 186 12.94 5.73 -14.62
CA VAL A 186 11.52 5.37 -14.75
C VAL A 186 11.10 5.51 -16.21
N SER A 187 10.72 4.41 -16.84
CA SER A 187 10.26 4.39 -18.24
C SER A 187 8.76 4.64 -18.38
N SER A 188 7.98 4.23 -17.40
CA SER A 188 6.52 4.32 -17.38
C SER A 188 5.99 4.44 -15.96
N ALA A 189 4.73 4.83 -15.82
CA ALA A 189 4.00 4.89 -14.57
C ALA A 189 2.57 4.40 -14.75
N MET A 190 1.90 4.07 -13.65
CA MET A 190 0.51 3.66 -13.65
C MET A 190 -0.29 4.49 -12.65
N VAL A 191 -1.49 4.91 -13.07
CA VAL A 191 -2.50 5.53 -12.20
C VAL A 191 -3.73 4.65 -12.23
N LEU A 192 -3.99 3.99 -11.11
CA LEU A 192 -5.20 3.18 -10.92
C LEU A 192 -6.33 4.07 -10.39
N ASN A 193 -7.47 4.04 -11.05
CA ASN A 193 -8.57 4.98 -10.80
C ASN A 193 -9.96 4.32 -10.90
N ASP A 194 -11.02 5.11 -10.73
CA ASP A 194 -12.42 4.69 -10.82
C ASP A 194 -13.04 4.82 -12.23
N ASP A 195 -12.27 5.24 -13.24
CA ASP A 195 -12.72 5.27 -14.64
C ASP A 195 -12.85 3.84 -15.20
N ARG A 196 -13.50 3.70 -16.34
CA ARG A 196 -13.71 2.39 -17.00
C ARG A 196 -12.78 2.15 -18.19
N GLU A 197 -12.09 3.19 -18.64
CA GLU A 197 -11.26 3.16 -19.84
C GLU A 197 -9.78 3.17 -19.48
N ILE A 198 -9.00 2.45 -20.27
CA ILE A 198 -7.53 2.52 -20.22
C ILE A 198 -7.07 3.60 -21.19
N LYS A 199 -6.24 4.52 -20.71
CA LYS A 199 -5.65 5.61 -21.49
C LYS A 199 -4.16 5.69 -21.21
N VAL A 200 -3.35 5.95 -22.24
CA VAL A 200 -1.90 6.18 -22.07
C VAL A 200 -1.59 7.60 -22.52
N VAL A 201 -1.02 8.39 -21.62
CA VAL A 201 -0.63 9.78 -21.87
C VAL A 201 0.76 10.00 -21.28
N ASN A 202 1.74 10.42 -22.10
CA ASN A 202 3.10 10.75 -21.65
C ASN A 202 3.75 9.64 -20.79
N ASN A 203 3.67 8.38 -21.23
CA ASN A 203 4.17 7.19 -20.52
C ASN A 203 3.48 6.90 -19.17
N VAL A 204 2.33 7.53 -18.90
CA VAL A 204 1.48 7.19 -17.76
C VAL A 204 0.27 6.42 -18.28
N THR A 205 0.09 5.21 -17.77
CA THR A 205 -1.10 4.40 -18.03
C THR A 205 -2.13 4.69 -16.97
N TYR A 206 -3.25 5.25 -17.36
CA TYR A 206 -4.45 5.41 -16.54
C TYR A 206 -5.34 4.20 -16.77
N ALA A 207 -5.65 3.46 -15.71
CA ALA A 207 -6.43 2.24 -15.82
C ALA A 207 -7.42 2.11 -14.65
N PRO A 208 -8.56 1.44 -14.87
CA PRO A 208 -9.47 1.07 -13.79
C PRO A 208 -8.73 0.32 -12.67
N VAL A 209 -9.12 0.55 -11.40
CA VAL A 209 -8.45 -0.07 -10.25
C VAL A 209 -8.38 -1.61 -10.35
N TYR A 210 -9.38 -2.24 -10.92
CA TYR A 210 -9.40 -3.71 -11.12
C TYR A 210 -8.32 -4.21 -12.08
N ASN A 211 -7.68 -3.33 -12.88
CA ASN A 211 -6.57 -3.75 -13.73
C ASN A 211 -5.32 -4.16 -12.93
N VAL A 212 -5.26 -3.88 -11.64
CA VAL A 212 -4.21 -4.39 -10.75
C VAL A 212 -4.14 -5.92 -10.80
N MET A 213 -5.25 -6.61 -11.03
CA MET A 213 -5.33 -8.06 -11.15
C MET A 213 -4.49 -8.66 -12.30
N PHE A 214 -4.11 -7.85 -13.28
CA PHE A 214 -3.27 -8.29 -14.41
C PHE A 214 -1.78 -8.04 -14.18
N LEU A 215 -1.38 -7.38 -13.09
CA LEU A 215 0.01 -7.23 -12.72
C LEU A 215 0.50 -8.52 -12.05
N SER A 216 1.62 -9.07 -12.49
CA SER A 216 2.24 -10.26 -11.90
C SER A 216 3.73 -10.05 -11.70
N ALA A 217 4.24 -10.41 -10.52
CA ALA A 217 5.67 -10.40 -10.23
C ALA A 217 6.40 -11.60 -10.85
N LYS A 218 5.68 -12.65 -11.23
CA LYS A 218 6.22 -13.80 -11.93
C LYS A 218 6.12 -13.56 -13.43
N GLU A 219 7.15 -13.91 -14.18
CA GLU A 219 7.00 -14.15 -15.62
C GLU A 219 5.87 -15.18 -15.77
N GLN A 220 4.84 -14.83 -16.54
CA GLN A 220 3.84 -15.82 -16.93
C GLN A 220 4.53 -16.76 -17.90
N ASP A 221 4.86 -17.95 -17.45
CA ASP A 221 5.28 -19.02 -18.35
C ASP A 221 4.10 -19.27 -19.31
N PRO A 222 4.32 -19.22 -20.65
CA PRO A 222 3.26 -19.52 -21.61
C PRO A 222 2.58 -20.86 -21.35
N GLU A 223 3.25 -21.80 -20.67
CA GLU A 223 2.69 -23.10 -20.29
C GLU A 223 1.69 -23.02 -19.13
N ASP A 224 1.74 -21.97 -18.29
CA ASP A 224 0.77 -21.74 -17.19
C ASP A 224 -0.60 -21.23 -17.69
N LEU A 225 -0.73 -20.88 -18.96
CA LEU A 225 -1.97 -20.40 -19.60
C LEU A 225 -2.81 -21.49 -20.27
N ILE A 226 -2.40 -22.75 -20.17
CA ILE A 226 -3.15 -23.90 -20.71
C ILE A 226 -4.04 -24.46 -19.58
N PHE A 227 -5.32 -24.04 -19.58
CA PHE A 227 -6.40 -24.68 -18.84
C PHE A 227 -7.07 -25.75 -19.71
#